data_d59a6cbeee04da9f72ed6a5e7cda4c7c
#
_entry.id   d59a6cbeee04da9f72ed6a5e7cda4c7c
#
_cell.length_a   1.000
_cell.length_b   1.000
_cell.length_c   1.000
_cell.angle_alpha   90.00
_cell.angle_beta   90.00
_cell.angle_gamma   90.00
#
_symmetry.space_group_name_H-M   'P 1'
#
loop_
_entity.id
_entity.type
_entity.pdbx_description
1 polymer ?
#
loop_
_entity_poly.entity_id
_entity_poly.type
_entity_poly.pdbx_seq_one_letter_code
_entity_poly.pdbx_strand_id
1 'polypeptide(L)'
;ILELNDTQSGVLDIVFKLADDRGLLLLDLDDLRALLNLVTEERKAISAEYGLVSAQSVAAIQRSLLRLSQDGGEGFFGEPALELADLMRVNHDGRGVIGILAADQLVLKPRLYATFLLWLLSELFENLPEVGDLDKPRLAFIFDEAHLLFDDAPPALQQRIEQVVRLIR
;
A
#
# COMPACT_ATOMS: atom_id res chain seq x y z
N ILE A 1 -3.73 -4.96 -6.66
CA ILE A 1 -2.31 -5.34 -6.60
C ILE A 1 -2.15 -6.85 -6.68
N LEU A 2 -2.73 -7.60 -5.75
CA LEU A 2 -2.68 -9.06 -5.74
C LEU A 2 -3.65 -9.72 -6.72
N GLU A 3 -4.53 -8.95 -7.37
CA GLU A 3 -5.58 -9.44 -8.30
C GLU A 3 -6.44 -10.54 -7.68
N LEU A 4 -6.81 -10.36 -6.43
CA LEU A 4 -7.66 -11.29 -5.69
C LEU A 4 -9.13 -11.10 -6.08
N ASN A 5 -9.87 -12.19 -6.11
CA ASN A 5 -11.33 -12.12 -6.18
C ASN A 5 -11.94 -11.84 -4.79
N ASP A 6 -13.24 -11.53 -4.73
CA ASP A 6 -13.93 -11.15 -3.49
C ASP A 6 -13.74 -12.18 -2.35
N THR A 7 -13.78 -13.48 -2.68
CA THR A 7 -13.59 -14.55 -1.70
C THR A 7 -12.16 -14.56 -1.15
N GLN A 8 -11.16 -14.34 -1.99
CA GLN A 8 -9.76 -14.29 -1.60
C GLN A 8 -9.47 -13.01 -0.82
N SER A 9 -10.04 -11.87 -1.22
CA SER A 9 -9.96 -10.62 -0.47
C SER A 9 -10.55 -10.78 0.92
N GLY A 10 -11.74 -11.36 1.05
CA GLY A 10 -12.34 -11.62 2.35
C GLY A 10 -11.51 -12.55 3.24
N VAL A 11 -10.80 -13.53 2.67
CA VAL A 11 -9.84 -14.35 3.44
C VAL A 11 -8.65 -13.52 3.89
N LEU A 12 -8.14 -12.61 3.05
CA LEU A 12 -7.03 -11.72 3.43
C LEU A 12 -7.46 -10.73 4.53
N ASP A 13 -8.69 -10.23 4.50
CA ASP A 13 -9.25 -9.39 5.57
C ASP A 13 -9.29 -10.14 6.91
N ILE A 14 -9.69 -11.43 6.89
CA ILE A 14 -9.63 -12.30 8.08
C ILE A 14 -8.18 -12.45 8.58
N VAL A 15 -7.21 -12.59 7.68
CA VAL A 15 -5.78 -12.71 8.04
C VAL A 15 -5.30 -11.44 8.75
N PHE A 16 -5.61 -10.25 8.24
CA PHE A 16 -5.26 -9.00 8.89
C PHE A 16 -5.97 -8.82 10.23
N LYS A 17 -7.27 -9.13 10.30
CA LYS A 17 -8.03 -9.06 11.55
C LYS A 17 -7.45 -10.00 12.61
N LEU A 18 -7.05 -11.21 12.23
CA LEU A 18 -6.38 -12.17 13.12
C LEU A 18 -5.05 -11.63 13.65
N ALA A 19 -4.26 -10.95 12.78
CA ALA A 19 -3.02 -10.33 13.20
C ALA A 19 -3.27 -9.27 14.28
N ASP A 20 -4.25 -8.38 14.05
CA ASP A 20 -4.63 -7.35 15.01
C ASP A 20 -5.09 -7.95 16.34
N ASP A 21 -5.98 -8.93 16.33
CA ASP A 21 -6.54 -9.53 17.53
C ASP A 21 -5.49 -10.29 18.36
N ARG A 22 -4.46 -10.83 17.69
CA ARG A 22 -3.35 -11.54 18.35
C ARG A 22 -2.13 -10.66 18.63
N GLY A 23 -2.16 -9.38 18.23
CA GLY A 23 -1.03 -8.44 18.38
C GLY A 23 0.19 -8.85 17.57
N LEU A 24 0.00 -9.49 16.43
CA LEU A 24 1.07 -9.90 15.51
C LEU A 24 1.42 -8.74 14.58
N LEU A 25 2.69 -8.37 14.54
CA LEU A 25 3.17 -7.34 13.64
C LEU A 25 3.34 -7.91 12.23
N LEU A 26 2.93 -7.13 11.24
CA LEU A 26 3.14 -7.43 9.82
C LEU A 26 4.03 -6.32 9.25
N LEU A 27 5.33 -6.52 9.30
CA LEU A 27 6.31 -5.52 8.87
C LEU A 27 6.69 -5.68 7.40
N ASP A 28 6.69 -6.93 6.92
CA ASP A 28 7.09 -7.26 5.57
C ASP A 28 6.25 -8.39 4.94
N LEU A 29 6.65 -8.83 3.75
CA LEU A 29 5.96 -9.92 3.04
C LEU A 29 6.19 -11.30 3.67
N ASP A 30 7.28 -11.48 4.39
CA ASP A 30 7.59 -12.76 5.04
C ASP A 30 6.74 -12.95 6.29
N ASP A 31 6.46 -11.87 7.03
CA ASP A 31 5.49 -11.89 8.13
C ASP A 31 4.09 -12.28 7.63
N LEU A 32 3.66 -11.70 6.51
CA LEU A 32 2.38 -12.05 5.92
C LEU A 32 2.34 -13.51 5.44
N ARG A 33 3.44 -14.04 4.91
CA ARG A 33 3.56 -15.46 4.54
C ARG A 33 3.50 -16.36 5.77
N ALA A 34 4.21 -15.99 6.83
CA ALA A 34 4.18 -16.73 8.08
C ALA A 34 2.77 -16.79 8.67
N LEU A 35 2.05 -15.66 8.63
CA LEU A 35 0.68 -15.61 9.10
C LEU A 35 -0.27 -16.45 8.24
N LEU A 36 -0.11 -16.47 6.91
CA LEU A 36 -0.88 -17.34 6.02
C LEU A 36 -0.61 -18.83 6.27
N ASN A 37 0.60 -19.19 6.66
CA ASN A 37 0.93 -20.55 7.08
C ASN A 37 0.22 -20.90 8.39
N LEU A 38 0.26 -20.03 9.40
CA LEU A 38 -0.48 -20.18 10.65
C LEU A 38 -1.99 -20.36 10.41
N VAL A 39 -2.55 -19.53 9.52
CA VAL A 39 -3.97 -19.64 9.12
C VAL A 39 -4.27 -20.98 8.45
N THR A 40 -3.33 -21.55 7.73
CA THR A 40 -3.48 -22.89 7.13
C THR A 40 -3.49 -23.97 8.20
N GLU A 41 -2.61 -23.90 9.18
CA GLU A 41 -2.48 -24.84 10.28
C GLU A 41 -3.70 -24.81 11.21
N GLU A 42 -4.13 -23.62 11.62
CA GLU A 42 -5.25 -23.40 12.54
C GLU A 42 -6.60 -23.20 11.83
N ARG A 43 -6.70 -23.51 10.55
CA ARG A 43 -7.83 -23.18 9.67
C ARG A 43 -9.20 -23.49 10.27
N LYS A 44 -9.36 -24.62 10.93
CA LYS A 44 -10.65 -25.03 11.51
C LYS A 44 -11.11 -24.10 12.62
N ALA A 45 -10.20 -23.74 13.50
CA ALA A 45 -10.47 -22.84 14.63
C ALA A 45 -10.76 -21.43 14.10
N ILE A 46 -9.93 -20.92 13.22
CA ILE A 46 -10.07 -19.60 12.61
C ILE A 46 -11.37 -19.50 11.81
N SER A 47 -11.70 -20.53 11.03
CA SER A 47 -12.97 -20.54 10.28
C SER A 47 -14.20 -20.54 11.18
N ALA A 48 -14.13 -21.09 12.37
CA ALA A 48 -15.25 -21.10 13.32
C ALA A 48 -15.45 -19.71 13.97
N GLU A 49 -14.39 -18.93 14.12
CA GLU A 49 -14.41 -17.63 14.79
C GLU A 49 -14.66 -16.47 13.82
N TYR A 50 -13.95 -16.45 12.69
CA TYR A 50 -13.92 -15.30 11.76
C TYR A 50 -14.71 -15.54 10.46
N GLY A 51 -15.07 -16.77 10.17
CA GLY A 51 -15.73 -17.15 8.93
C GLY A 51 -14.89 -18.09 8.06
N LEU A 52 -15.51 -18.64 7.02
CA LEU A 52 -14.93 -19.72 6.23
C LEU A 52 -13.63 -19.31 5.54
N VAL A 53 -12.53 -19.95 5.92
CA VAL A 53 -11.23 -19.85 5.26
C VAL A 53 -10.97 -21.13 4.45
N SER A 54 -10.95 -21.04 3.12
CA SER A 54 -10.64 -22.15 2.26
C SER A 54 -9.14 -22.30 2.01
N ALA A 55 -8.63 -23.52 2.00
CA ALA A 55 -7.24 -23.79 1.64
C ALA A 55 -6.90 -23.31 0.22
N GLN A 56 -7.88 -23.36 -0.69
CA GLN A 56 -7.70 -22.89 -2.06
C GLN A 56 -7.49 -21.37 -2.12
N SER A 57 -8.23 -20.59 -1.32
CA SER A 57 -8.06 -19.13 -1.23
C SER A 57 -6.71 -18.78 -0.65
N VAL A 58 -6.29 -19.42 0.44
CA VAL A 58 -4.96 -19.20 1.03
C VAL A 58 -3.85 -19.50 0.01
N ALA A 59 -3.91 -20.64 -0.67
CA ALA A 59 -2.93 -20.99 -1.70
C ALA A 59 -2.92 -20.00 -2.88
N ALA A 60 -4.07 -19.40 -3.24
CA ALA A 60 -4.13 -18.37 -4.26
C ALA A 60 -3.44 -17.08 -3.81
N ILE A 61 -3.67 -16.65 -2.57
CA ILE A 61 -3.02 -15.48 -1.98
C ILE A 61 -1.50 -15.70 -1.92
N GLN A 62 -1.04 -16.87 -1.44
CA GLN A 62 0.38 -17.19 -1.39
C GLN A 62 1.05 -17.15 -2.77
N ARG A 63 0.38 -17.63 -3.83
CA ARG A 63 0.90 -17.50 -5.20
C ARG A 63 0.98 -16.05 -5.68
N SER A 64 0.01 -15.22 -5.33
CA SER A 64 0.04 -13.78 -5.67
C SER A 64 1.16 -13.05 -4.92
N LEU A 65 1.40 -13.39 -3.66
CA LEU A 65 2.53 -12.87 -2.89
C LEU A 65 3.88 -13.32 -3.47
N LEU A 66 3.99 -14.58 -3.92
CA LEU A 66 5.22 -15.04 -4.55
C LEU A 66 5.54 -14.24 -5.83
N ARG A 67 4.53 -13.94 -6.65
CA ARG A 67 4.73 -13.09 -7.83
C ARG A 67 5.17 -11.68 -7.42
N LEU A 68 4.53 -11.09 -6.41
CA LEU A 68 4.89 -9.77 -5.90
C LEU A 68 6.34 -9.73 -5.40
N SER A 69 6.82 -10.79 -4.73
CA SER A 69 8.23 -10.91 -4.33
C SER A 69 9.17 -10.96 -5.52
N GLN A 70 8.83 -11.78 -6.53
CA GLN A 70 9.62 -11.88 -7.76
C GLN A 70 9.69 -10.56 -8.53
N ASP A 71 8.63 -9.75 -8.45
CA ASP A 71 8.60 -8.39 -8.99
C ASP A 71 9.44 -7.40 -8.16
N GLY A 72 10.05 -7.85 -7.06
CA GLY A 72 10.92 -7.03 -6.19
C GLY A 72 10.20 -6.48 -4.97
N GLY A 73 9.04 -7.05 -4.60
CA GLY A 73 8.29 -6.65 -3.42
C GLY A 73 9.08 -6.77 -2.12
N GLU A 74 9.98 -7.73 -2.01
CA GLU A 74 10.83 -7.91 -0.81
C GLU A 74 11.72 -6.70 -0.49
N GLY A 75 12.17 -5.98 -1.52
CA GLY A 75 12.94 -4.75 -1.31
C GLY A 75 12.07 -3.49 -1.20
N PHE A 76 10.75 -3.65 -1.39
CA PHE A 76 9.81 -2.54 -1.37
C PHE A 76 8.99 -2.49 -0.07
N PHE A 77 8.55 -3.65 0.43
CA PHE A 77 7.83 -3.77 1.70
C PHE A 77 8.81 -4.09 2.82
N GLY A 78 8.76 -3.32 3.89
CA GLY A 78 9.63 -3.50 5.04
C GLY A 78 9.96 -2.19 5.72
N GLU A 79 10.86 -2.25 6.69
CA GLU A 79 11.35 -1.09 7.39
C GLU A 79 12.77 -0.69 6.92
N PRO A 80 13.11 0.63 6.94
CA PRO A 80 12.26 1.75 7.38
C PRO A 80 11.21 2.12 6.34
N ALA A 81 9.97 2.37 6.80
CA ALA A 81 8.89 2.86 5.94
C ALA A 81 9.11 4.34 5.60
N LEU A 82 8.64 4.75 4.41
CA LEU A 82 8.62 6.16 4.04
C LEU A 82 7.53 6.89 4.84
N GLU A 83 7.92 7.91 5.60
CA GLU A 83 6.98 8.75 6.32
C GLU A 83 6.67 10.02 5.53
N LEU A 84 5.38 10.35 5.42
CA LEU A 84 4.92 11.56 4.74
C LEU A 84 5.50 12.83 5.37
N ALA A 85 5.69 12.85 6.69
CA ALA A 85 6.30 13.96 7.41
C ALA A 85 7.72 14.28 6.91
N ASP A 86 8.46 13.28 6.45
CA ASP A 86 9.79 13.46 5.89
C ASP A 86 9.79 14.24 4.57
N LEU A 87 8.72 14.11 3.80
CA LEU A 87 8.54 14.86 2.55
C LEU A 87 8.15 16.33 2.78
N MET A 88 7.67 16.67 3.99
CA MET A 88 7.21 18.01 4.35
C MET A 88 8.18 18.78 5.25
N ARG A 89 9.41 18.29 5.40
CA ARG A 89 10.42 18.95 6.23
C ARG A 89 10.80 20.31 5.67
N VAL A 90 11.12 21.23 6.58
CA VAL A 90 11.70 22.53 6.25
C VAL A 90 13.14 22.58 6.76
N ASN A 91 13.97 23.30 6.05
CA ASN A 91 15.36 23.55 6.47
C ASN A 91 15.44 24.68 7.52
N HIS A 92 16.63 24.98 7.98
CA HIS A 92 16.88 26.05 8.97
C HIS A 92 16.48 27.44 8.47
N ASP A 93 16.42 27.66 7.17
CA ASP A 93 16.04 28.93 6.54
C ASP A 93 14.52 29.06 6.36
N GLY A 94 13.74 28.07 6.85
CA GLY A 94 12.30 28.02 6.69
C GLY A 94 11.81 27.65 5.28
N ARG A 95 12.69 27.16 4.41
CA ARG A 95 12.35 26.66 3.08
C ARG A 95 12.04 25.17 3.12
N GLY A 96 11.07 24.76 2.31
CA GLY A 96 10.76 23.34 2.13
C GLY A 96 11.96 22.57 1.56
N VAL A 97 12.13 21.34 2.03
CA VAL A 97 13.11 20.41 1.46
C VAL A 97 12.57 19.85 0.15
N ILE A 98 13.43 19.80 -0.87
CA ILE A 98 13.08 19.17 -2.15
C ILE A 98 13.44 17.69 -2.05
N GLY A 99 12.42 16.83 -2.05
CA GLY A 99 12.58 15.38 -2.16
C GLY A 99 12.54 14.95 -3.62
N ILE A 100 13.47 14.13 -4.05
CA ILE A 100 13.48 13.52 -5.39
C ILE A 100 13.36 12.01 -5.21
N LEU A 101 12.25 11.45 -5.68
CA LEU A 101 12.07 10.01 -5.76
C LEU A 101 12.56 9.53 -7.13
N ALA A 102 13.69 8.83 -7.14
CA ALA A 102 14.16 8.16 -8.35
C ALA A 102 13.33 6.89 -8.59
N ALA A 103 12.42 6.92 -9.54
CA ALA A 103 11.48 5.83 -9.83
C ALA A 103 11.84 5.03 -11.09
N ASP A 104 13.06 5.19 -11.62
CA ASP A 104 13.54 4.56 -12.85
C ASP A 104 13.41 3.01 -12.83
N GLN A 105 13.71 2.41 -11.68
CA GLN A 105 13.55 0.96 -11.48
C GLN A 105 12.09 0.56 -11.17
N LEU A 106 11.38 1.43 -10.47
CA LEU A 106 10.02 1.17 -10.03
C LEU A 106 9.03 1.21 -11.22
N VAL A 107 9.23 2.14 -12.16
CA VAL A 107 8.42 2.26 -13.39
C VAL A 107 8.49 1.00 -14.24
N LEU A 108 9.62 0.27 -14.24
CA LEU A 108 9.76 -1.00 -14.92
C LEU A 108 8.95 -2.15 -14.28
N LYS A 109 8.34 -1.89 -13.12
CA LYS A 109 7.53 -2.83 -12.35
C LYS A 109 6.14 -2.26 -12.10
N PRO A 110 5.24 -2.26 -13.10
CA PRO A 110 3.98 -1.50 -13.06
C PRO A 110 3.11 -1.77 -11.85
N ARG A 111 3.11 -3.02 -11.34
CA ARG A 111 2.35 -3.39 -10.14
C ARG A 111 2.88 -2.69 -8.89
N LEU A 112 4.19 -2.71 -8.68
CA LEU A 112 4.83 -2.04 -7.53
C LEU A 112 4.68 -0.54 -7.64
N TYR A 113 4.84 0.02 -8.84
CA TYR A 113 4.65 1.44 -9.09
C TYR A 113 3.22 1.89 -8.74
N ALA A 114 2.21 1.17 -9.25
CA ALA A 114 0.82 1.44 -8.92
C ALA A 114 0.52 1.27 -7.41
N THR A 115 1.14 0.29 -6.76
CA THR A 115 1.03 0.09 -5.31
C THR A 115 1.59 1.27 -4.54
N PHE A 116 2.80 1.68 -4.87
CA PHE A 116 3.45 2.83 -4.25
C PHE A 116 2.60 4.10 -4.38
N LEU A 117 2.12 4.39 -5.58
CA LEU A 117 1.31 5.57 -5.82
C LEU A 117 -0.03 5.52 -5.08
N LEU A 118 -0.69 4.35 -5.06
CA LEU A 118 -1.93 4.17 -4.34
C LEU A 118 -1.72 4.37 -2.84
N TRP A 119 -0.66 3.81 -2.27
CA TRP A 119 -0.29 4.01 -0.88
C TRP A 119 0.02 5.48 -0.59
N LEU A 120 0.91 6.11 -1.37
CA LEU A 120 1.30 7.51 -1.20
C LEU A 120 0.10 8.46 -1.24
N LEU A 121 -0.79 8.29 -2.22
CA LEU A 121 -1.99 9.11 -2.34
C LEU A 121 -3.00 8.85 -1.21
N SER A 122 -3.06 7.63 -0.69
CA SER A 122 -3.89 7.30 0.46
C SER A 122 -3.35 7.95 1.74
N GLU A 123 -2.05 7.86 1.98
CA GLU A 123 -1.37 8.53 3.10
C GLU A 123 -1.57 10.05 3.06
N LEU A 124 -1.43 10.66 1.89
CA LEU A 124 -1.69 12.08 1.70
C LEU A 124 -3.13 12.44 2.04
N PHE A 125 -4.08 11.63 1.62
CA PHE A 125 -5.50 11.86 1.86
C PHE A 125 -5.88 11.72 3.33
N GLU A 126 -5.31 10.74 4.02
CA GLU A 126 -5.67 10.41 5.40
C GLU A 126 -4.93 11.27 6.44
N ASN A 127 -3.70 11.66 6.14
CA ASN A 127 -2.81 12.30 7.11
C ASN A 127 -2.57 13.79 6.90
N LEU A 128 -2.97 14.35 5.74
CA LEU A 128 -2.87 15.80 5.56
C LEU A 128 -3.99 16.51 6.33
N PRO A 129 -3.66 17.38 7.30
CA PRO A 129 -4.66 18.13 8.03
C PRO A 129 -5.36 19.15 7.14
N GLU A 130 -6.65 19.33 7.32
CA GLU A 130 -7.39 20.46 6.76
C GLU A 130 -6.92 21.74 7.45
N VAL A 131 -6.20 22.59 6.72
CA VAL A 131 -5.60 23.83 7.27
C VAL A 131 -6.19 25.10 6.69
N GLY A 132 -7.22 24.99 5.83
CA GLY A 132 -7.80 26.12 5.10
C GLY A 132 -6.86 26.70 4.04
N ASP A 133 -7.20 27.88 3.54
CA ASP A 133 -6.41 28.58 2.52
C ASP A 133 -5.17 29.20 3.15
N LEU A 134 -4.02 28.62 2.89
CA LEU A 134 -2.71 29.17 3.29
C LEU A 134 -2.11 29.98 2.16
N ASP A 135 -1.31 30.98 2.51
CA ASP A 135 -0.60 31.81 1.51
C ASP A 135 0.38 31.03 0.63
N LYS A 136 0.80 29.86 1.09
CA LYS A 136 1.75 28.98 0.37
C LYS A 136 1.33 27.53 0.51
N PRO A 137 1.54 26.72 -0.55
CA PRO A 137 1.29 25.29 -0.47
C PRO A 137 2.23 24.63 0.55
N ARG A 138 1.73 23.67 1.31
CA ARG A 138 2.52 22.87 2.26
C ARG A 138 3.37 21.81 1.57
N LEU A 139 2.85 21.28 0.48
CA LEU A 139 3.49 20.22 -0.29
C LEU A 139 3.13 20.42 -1.77
N ALA A 140 4.10 20.21 -2.65
CA ALA A 140 3.88 20.21 -4.07
C ALA A 140 4.45 18.92 -4.66
N PHE A 141 3.62 18.16 -5.37
CA PHE A 141 4.04 16.99 -6.13
C PHE A 141 4.22 17.35 -7.60
N ILE A 142 5.34 16.98 -8.15
CA ILE A 142 5.63 17.11 -9.56
C ILE A 142 5.89 15.71 -10.10
N PHE A 143 5.01 15.22 -10.94
CA PHE A 143 5.17 13.94 -11.62
C PHE A 143 5.76 14.17 -13.01
N ASP A 144 6.94 13.63 -13.23
CA ASP A 144 7.47 13.44 -14.57
C ASP A 144 6.74 12.26 -15.23
N GLU A 145 6.57 12.30 -16.54
CA GLU A 145 5.83 11.25 -17.27
C GLU A 145 4.43 10.97 -16.68
N ALA A 146 3.68 12.02 -16.35
CA ALA A 146 2.37 11.90 -15.67
C ALA A 146 1.36 11.01 -16.42
N HIS A 147 1.55 10.74 -17.72
CA HIS A 147 0.71 9.82 -18.46
C HIS A 147 0.74 8.39 -17.90
N LEU A 148 1.86 7.97 -17.27
CA LEU A 148 1.97 6.66 -16.61
C LEU A 148 1.06 6.51 -15.40
N LEU A 149 0.53 7.62 -14.86
CA LEU A 149 -0.46 7.60 -13.78
C LEU A 149 -1.87 7.21 -14.27
N PHE A 150 -2.13 7.37 -15.57
CA PHE A 150 -3.45 7.23 -16.16
C PHE A 150 -3.50 6.09 -17.19
N ASP A 151 -2.43 5.89 -17.95
CA ASP A 151 -2.31 4.83 -18.92
C ASP A 151 -2.10 3.50 -18.18
N ASP A 152 -2.98 2.53 -18.42
CA ASP A 152 -2.94 1.20 -17.78
C ASP A 152 -3.02 1.19 -16.23
N ALA A 153 -3.40 2.31 -15.60
CA ALA A 153 -3.53 2.37 -14.14
C ALA A 153 -4.69 1.51 -13.65
N PRO A 154 -4.50 0.74 -12.56
CA PRO A 154 -5.60 0.00 -11.96
C PRO A 154 -6.76 0.92 -11.57
N PRO A 155 -8.04 0.47 -11.70
CA PRO A 155 -9.20 1.29 -11.37
C PRO A 155 -9.17 1.90 -9.96
N ALA A 156 -8.63 1.17 -8.99
CA ALA A 156 -8.46 1.66 -7.62
C ALA A 156 -7.51 2.88 -7.54
N LEU A 157 -6.44 2.88 -8.32
CA LEU A 157 -5.50 4.01 -8.38
C LEU A 157 -6.18 5.23 -9.04
N GLN A 158 -6.89 5.03 -10.14
CA GLN A 158 -7.62 6.11 -10.82
C GLN A 158 -8.65 6.76 -9.89
N GLN A 159 -9.44 5.96 -9.18
CA GLN A 159 -10.41 6.47 -8.19
C GLN A 159 -9.73 7.26 -7.07
N ARG A 160 -8.58 6.80 -6.57
CA ARG A 160 -7.86 7.51 -5.51
C ARG A 160 -7.27 8.81 -6.01
N ILE A 161 -6.72 8.85 -7.22
CA ILE A 161 -6.25 10.10 -7.86
C ILE A 161 -7.41 11.11 -7.96
N GLU A 162 -8.58 10.68 -8.44
CA GLU A 162 -9.75 11.56 -8.52
C GLU A 162 -10.19 12.10 -7.15
N GLN A 163 -10.19 11.25 -6.11
CA GLN A 163 -10.53 11.68 -4.75
C GLN A 163 -9.55 12.73 -4.23
N VAL A 164 -8.25 12.46 -4.34
CA VAL A 164 -7.19 13.37 -3.89
C VAL A 164 -7.30 14.71 -4.63
N VAL A 165 -7.43 14.71 -5.95
CA VAL A 165 -7.55 15.94 -6.75
C VAL A 165 -8.80 16.76 -6.40
N ARG A 166 -9.91 16.10 -6.05
CA ARG A 166 -11.16 16.80 -5.65
C ARG A 166 -11.08 17.44 -4.27
N LEU A 167 -10.30 16.86 -3.37
CA LEU A 167 -10.26 17.23 -1.94
C LEU A 167 -9.07 18.13 -1.57
N ILE A 168 -7.99 18.09 -2.35
CA ILE A 168 -6.87 19.02 -2.22
C ILE A 168 -7.24 20.35 -2.93
N ARG A 169 -8.18 21.06 -2.35
CA ARG A 169 -8.49 22.44 -2.73
C ARG A 169 -8.28 23.38 -1.56
#